data_472632e536538b07f90c4b7db3f0368f
#
_entry.id   472632e536538b07f90c4b7db3f0368f
#
_cell.length_a   1.000
_cell.length_b   1.000
_cell.length_c   1.000
_cell.angle_alpha   90.00
_cell.angle_beta   90.00
_cell.angle_gamma   90.00
#
_symmetry.space_group_name_H-M   'P 1'
#
loop_
_entity.id
_entity.type
_entity.pdbx_description
1 polymer ?
#
loop_
_entity_poly.entity_id
_entity_poly.type
_entity_poly.pdbx_seq_one_letter_code
_entity_poly.pdbx_strand_id
1 'polypeptide(L)'
;IITAEELDSLLTSGHVVVIMKLSQCTSEIHRFMQTNRQHEFHYYENVGTINELHSTNYKDIIQKEYPYFSLMIIRPGKQLA
;
A
#
# COMPACT_ATOMS: atom_id res chain seq x y z
N ILE A 1 -11.35 -2.00 -10.26
CA ILE A 1 -10.98 -1.61 -8.89
C ILE A 1 -11.08 -2.86 -8.01
N ILE A 2 -9.98 -3.18 -7.35
CA ILE A 2 -9.95 -4.32 -6.44
C ILE A 2 -10.60 -3.91 -5.11
N THR A 3 -11.41 -4.79 -4.55
CA THR A 3 -12.04 -4.54 -3.24
C THR A 3 -11.07 -4.87 -2.11
N ALA A 4 -11.35 -4.36 -0.92
CA ALA A 4 -10.54 -4.67 0.26
C ALA A 4 -10.54 -6.17 0.55
N GLU A 5 -11.67 -6.84 0.31
CA GLU A 5 -11.78 -8.29 0.51
C GLU A 5 -10.91 -9.06 -0.46
N GLU A 6 -10.88 -8.65 -1.73
CA GLU A 6 -10.03 -9.29 -2.73
C GLU A 6 -8.56 -9.08 -2.41
N LEU A 7 -8.21 -7.88 -1.97
CA LEU A 7 -6.85 -7.54 -1.58
C LEU A 7 -6.39 -8.39 -0.41
N ASP A 8 -7.22 -8.51 0.61
CA ASP A 8 -6.92 -9.33 1.78
C ASP A 8 -6.76 -10.79 1.39
N SER A 9 -7.61 -11.29 0.51
CA SER A 9 -7.55 -12.67 0.02
C SER A 9 -6.24 -12.96 -0.69
N LEU A 10 -5.80 -12.04 -1.56
CA LEU A 10 -4.53 -12.21 -2.28
C LEU A 10 -3.35 -12.23 -1.31
N LEU A 11 -3.35 -11.32 -0.35
CA LEU A 11 -2.26 -11.26 0.63
C LEU A 11 -2.25 -12.48 1.54
N THR A 12 -3.41 -12.94 1.94
CA THR A 12 -3.54 -14.15 2.76
C THR A 12 -3.01 -15.38 2.03
N SER A 13 -3.16 -15.39 0.70
CA SER A 13 -2.63 -16.47 -0.14
C SER A 13 -1.14 -16.35 -0.43
N GLY A 14 -0.47 -15.33 0.13
CA GLY A 14 0.97 -15.16 -0.02
C GLY A 14 1.40 -14.34 -1.21
N HIS A 15 0.48 -13.69 -1.90
CA HIS A 15 0.81 -12.87 -3.05
C HIS A 15 1.31 -11.48 -2.65
N VAL A 16 2.28 -10.97 -3.39
CA VAL A 16 2.68 -9.56 -3.29
C VAL A 16 1.77 -8.77 -4.23
N VAL A 17 1.22 -7.68 -3.75
CA VAL A 17 0.27 -6.88 -4.51
C VAL A 17 0.85 -5.50 -4.79
N VAL A 18 0.75 -5.06 -6.04
CA VAL A 18 1.16 -3.71 -6.44
C VAL A 18 -0.10 -2.92 -6.78
N ILE A 19 -0.28 -1.79 -6.10
CA ILE A 19 -1.43 -0.93 -6.34
C ILE A 19 -0.93 0.37 -6.95
N MET A 20 -1.48 0.71 -8.11
CA MET A 20 -1.15 1.94 -8.83
C MET A 20 -2.29 2.93 -8.72
N LYS A 21 -2.02 4.19 -9.08
CA LYS A 21 -3.02 5.27 -9.09
C LYS A 21 -3.64 5.46 -7.70
N LEU A 22 -2.79 5.52 -6.69
CA LEU A 22 -3.24 5.64 -5.30
C LEU A 22 -4.08 6.89 -5.05
N SER A 23 -3.87 7.95 -5.81
CA SER A 23 -4.63 9.18 -5.65
C SER A 23 -6.14 8.98 -5.82
N GLN A 24 -6.53 7.92 -6.54
CA GLN A 24 -7.94 7.61 -6.78
C GLN A 24 -8.56 6.77 -5.65
N CYS A 25 -7.75 6.27 -4.74
CA CYS A 25 -8.24 5.38 -3.68
C CYS A 25 -7.55 5.63 -2.33
N THR A 26 -7.18 6.88 -2.07
CA THR A 26 -6.44 7.25 -0.86
C THR A 26 -7.16 6.80 0.40
N SER A 27 -8.45 7.09 0.53
CA SER A 27 -9.21 6.75 1.73
C SER A 27 -9.31 5.25 1.94
N GLU A 28 -9.52 4.50 0.86
CA GLU A 28 -9.63 3.04 0.91
C GLU A 28 -8.31 2.42 1.33
N ILE A 29 -7.20 2.94 0.83
CA ILE A 29 -5.88 2.43 1.19
C ILE A 29 -5.58 2.74 2.65
N HIS A 30 -5.87 3.95 3.11
CA HIS A 30 -5.66 4.29 4.52
C HIS A 30 -6.46 3.38 5.43
N ARG A 31 -7.72 3.12 5.08
CA ARG A 31 -8.56 2.22 5.87
C ARG A 31 -8.02 0.80 5.88
N PHE A 32 -7.58 0.32 4.71
CA PHE A 32 -7.00 -1.02 4.63
C PHE A 32 -5.76 -1.14 5.50
N MET A 33 -4.88 -0.14 5.47
CA MET A 33 -3.68 -0.13 6.28
C MET A 33 -4.00 -0.15 7.78
N GLN A 34 -5.04 0.59 8.19
CA GLN A 34 -5.43 0.66 9.60
C GLN A 34 -5.92 -0.68 10.13
N THR A 35 -6.56 -1.47 9.28
CA THR A 35 -7.15 -2.75 9.70
C THR A 35 -6.28 -3.95 9.38
N ASN A 36 -5.16 -3.74 8.68
CA ASN A 36 -4.29 -4.84 8.23
C ASN A 36 -2.82 -4.51 8.48
N ARG A 37 -2.50 -4.14 9.72
CA ARG A 37 -1.16 -3.69 10.08
C ARG A 37 -0.11 -4.78 10.07
N GLN A 38 -0.52 -6.03 9.97
CA GLN A 38 0.40 -7.16 9.90
C GLN A 38 1.17 -7.23 8.58
N HIS A 39 0.66 -6.61 7.53
CA HIS A 39 1.33 -6.62 6.23
C HIS A 39 2.38 -5.53 6.14
N GLU A 40 3.32 -5.67 5.20
CA GLU A 40 4.35 -4.67 4.96
C GLU A 40 3.91 -3.76 3.81
N PHE A 41 3.94 -2.46 4.07
CA PHE A 41 3.54 -1.46 3.08
C PHE A 41 4.77 -0.69 2.62
N HIS A 42 5.05 -0.76 1.32
CA HIS A 42 6.16 -0.05 0.69
C HIS A 42 5.57 1.00 -0.26
N TYR A 43 5.77 2.25 0.07
CA TYR A 43 5.19 3.36 -0.67
C TYR A 43 6.24 4.05 -1.52
N TYR A 44 5.86 4.37 -2.76
CA TYR A 44 6.74 5.05 -3.71
C TYR A 44 5.99 6.17 -4.40
N GLU A 45 6.65 7.30 -4.58
CA GLU A 45 6.09 8.37 -5.41
C GLU A 45 7.17 8.95 -6.31
N ASN A 46 6.77 9.37 -7.51
CA ASN A 46 7.63 10.00 -8.51
C ASN A 46 8.88 9.18 -8.82
N VAL A 47 8.71 7.85 -8.95
CA VAL A 47 9.80 6.92 -9.20
C VAL A 47 10.52 7.28 -10.49
N GLY A 48 11.86 7.33 -10.43
CA GLY A 48 12.69 7.65 -11.58
C GLY A 48 12.90 9.13 -11.81
N THR A 49 12.37 9.99 -10.95
CA THR A 49 12.54 11.43 -11.06
C THR A 49 13.38 11.97 -9.91
N ILE A 50 13.78 13.24 -10.01
CA ILE A 50 14.53 13.90 -8.95
C ILE A 50 13.72 14.03 -7.66
N ASN A 51 12.40 13.94 -7.75
CA ASN A 51 11.50 14.05 -6.61
C ASN A 51 11.06 12.69 -6.07
N GLU A 52 11.79 11.64 -6.41
CA GLU A 52 11.44 10.30 -5.96
C GLU A 52 11.46 10.22 -4.44
N LEU A 53 10.43 9.55 -3.89
CA LEU A 53 10.32 9.32 -2.46
C LEU A 53 9.89 7.88 -2.23
N HIS A 54 10.51 7.25 -1.25
CA HIS A 54 10.19 5.88 -0.85
C HIS A 54 10.06 5.84 0.66
N SER A 55 9.03 5.19 1.16
CA SER A 55 8.83 5.05 2.59
C SER A 55 8.23 3.71 2.93
N THR A 56 8.66 3.14 4.05
CA THR A 56 8.05 1.96 4.65
C THR A 56 7.48 2.27 6.02
N ASN A 57 7.50 3.55 6.41
CA ASN A 57 7.01 3.97 7.71
C ASN A 57 5.49 4.13 7.68
N TYR A 58 4.80 3.27 8.42
CA TYR A 58 3.34 3.26 8.46
C TYR A 58 2.75 4.65 8.78
N LYS A 59 3.33 5.33 9.79
CA LYS A 59 2.79 6.62 10.22
C LYS A 59 2.89 7.68 9.13
N ASP A 60 3.99 7.66 8.39
CA ASP A 60 4.18 8.61 7.30
C ASP A 60 3.22 8.32 6.16
N ILE A 61 3.08 7.04 5.79
CA ILE A 61 2.24 6.64 4.67
C ILE A 61 0.77 6.92 4.94
N ILE A 62 0.30 6.64 6.16
CA ILE A 62 -1.12 6.77 6.52
C ILE A 62 -1.57 8.22 6.56
N GLN A 63 -0.64 9.16 6.68
CA GLN A 63 -0.96 10.59 6.74
C GLN A 63 -0.82 11.29 5.40
N LYS A 64 -0.31 10.59 4.38
CA LYS A 64 -0.05 11.22 3.10
C LYS A 64 -1.31 11.34 2.25
N GLU A 65 -1.35 12.41 1.49
CA GLU A 65 -2.25 12.54 0.37
C GLU A 65 -1.45 12.13 -0.84
N TYR A 66 -1.85 11.02 -1.48
CA TYR A 66 -1.03 10.41 -2.53
C TYR A 66 -1.08 11.23 -3.82
N PRO A 67 0.08 11.56 -4.40
CA PRO A 67 0.13 12.26 -5.68
C PRO A 67 -0.27 11.33 -6.83
N TYR A 68 -0.44 11.92 -8.01
CA TYR A 68 -0.86 11.15 -9.19
C TYR A 68 0.12 10.01 -9.51
N PHE A 69 1.41 10.31 -9.49
CA PHE A 69 2.44 9.28 -9.75
C PHE A 69 2.90 8.63 -8.45
N SER A 70 2.07 7.72 -7.96
CA SER A 70 2.38 6.98 -6.75
C SER A 70 1.96 5.53 -6.90
N LEU A 71 2.65 4.66 -6.18
CA LEU A 71 2.27 3.25 -6.13
C LEU A 71 2.61 2.68 -4.76
N MET A 72 1.98 1.57 -4.44
CA MET A 72 2.26 0.88 -3.21
C MET A 72 2.45 -0.60 -3.50
N ILE A 73 3.50 -1.16 -2.91
CA ILE A 73 3.73 -2.60 -2.93
C ILE A 73 3.40 -3.11 -1.55
N ILE A 74 2.45 -4.04 -1.47
CA ILE A 74 2.04 -4.64 -0.21
C ILE A 74 2.53 -6.07 -0.20
N ARG A 75 3.35 -6.41 0.79
CA ARG A 75 3.85 -7.76 0.99
C ARG A 75 3.12 -8.38 2.17
N PRO A 76 2.70 -9.65 2.04
CA PRO A 76 2.01 -10.30 3.14
C PRO A 76 2.91 -10.40 4.36
N GLY A 77 2.36 -10.06 5.51
CA GLY A 77 3.06 -10.22 6.76
C GLY A 77 3.18 -11.70 7.10
N LYS A 78 4.14 -12.00 7.97
CA LYS A 78 4.28 -13.35 8.46
C LYS A 78 3.07 -13.72 9.28
N GLN A 79 2.41 -14.79 8.87
CA GLN A 79 1.35 -15.35 9.69
C GLN A 79 1.99 -16.26 10.71
N LEU A 80 1.69 -15.98 11.96
CA LEU A 80 2.07 -16.88 13.02
C LEU A 80 1.15 -18.09 12.92
N ALA A 81 1.75 -19.19 12.60
CA ALA A 81 1.01 -20.43 12.53
C ALA A 81 0.53 -20.84 13.92
#